data_4daa3a09865c27d7874e0d7fc3fc2a7b
#
_entry.id   4daa3a09865c27d7874e0d7fc3fc2a7b
#
_cell.length_a   1.000
_cell.length_b   1.000
_cell.length_c   1.000
_cell.angle_alpha   90.00
_cell.angle_beta   90.00
_cell.angle_gamma   90.00
#
_symmetry.space_group_name_H-M   'P 1'
#
loop_
_entity.id
_entity.type
_entity.pdbx_description
1 polymer ?
#
loop_
_entity_poly.entity_id
_entity_poly.type
_entity_poly.pdbx_seq_one_letter_code
_entity_poly.pdbx_strand_id
1 'polypeptide(L)'
;QGQNGKVQAFKRSENQAYYDAVNPLASWEKQQKTELLMSLDAYIRTKEPLIKEVSISISGVHEQMLVAATDGTFAGDTRPLVRLSISVLAQKGDRRERGSAGGGGRFGYDFFLSETDGVKQAFHFADEAIRMALVNLEAEAAPAGMMPVVLGSGWPGVLLHEAVGHGLEGDFNRKESSVFSGKMGQQVTSSLCTIVDDGTLKDLRGSLNVDDEGVNGQYNTLIENGVLKGYMQDKLNARLMGVNPTGNGRRESYAHLPMPRMTNTYRLPGEHTPEEIISTVKKGIYAPNFGGGQVDITSGKFVFSASEAYLIEDGKVTRPVKGATLIGSGIEAMQQVSMVGNDLSIDKGVGVCGKAGQSVPVGVGQPTLKLDSLTVGGTE
;
A
#
# COMPACT_ATOMS: atom_id res chain seq x y z
N GLN A 1 -8.55 39.46 25.12
CA GLN A 1 -7.16 39.16 25.54
C GLN A 1 -6.34 39.04 24.27
N GLY A 2 -5.50 40.06 23.98
CA GLY A 2 -4.61 40.08 22.81
C GLY A 2 -3.57 38.96 22.95
N GLN A 3 -3.56 38.01 22.05
CA GLN A 3 -2.46 37.07 21.90
C GLN A 3 -1.26 37.82 21.30
N ASN A 4 -0.23 38.10 22.06
CA ASN A 4 1.03 38.64 21.59
C ASN A 4 1.89 37.54 20.94
N GLY A 5 1.39 36.92 19.88
CA GLY A 5 2.15 35.99 19.05
C GLY A 5 3.10 36.76 18.14
N LYS A 6 4.40 36.49 18.19
CA LYS A 6 5.34 36.99 17.19
C LYS A 6 5.11 36.23 15.88
N VAL A 7 4.65 36.93 14.84
CA VAL A 7 4.59 36.39 13.48
C VAL A 7 6.03 36.28 12.95
N GLN A 8 6.44 35.11 12.52
CA GLN A 8 7.73 34.89 11.88
C GLN A 8 7.66 35.29 10.40
N ALA A 9 8.78 35.72 9.84
CA ALA A 9 8.87 35.95 8.40
C ALA A 9 8.71 34.60 7.68
N PHE A 10 7.96 34.62 6.57
CA PHE A 10 7.78 33.43 5.73
C PHE A 10 9.11 32.94 5.18
N LYS A 11 9.36 31.64 5.33
CA LYS A 11 10.45 30.94 4.64
C LYS A 11 9.81 30.03 3.59
N ARG A 12 10.14 30.30 2.32
CA ARG A 12 9.75 29.38 1.24
C ARG A 12 10.46 28.04 1.45
N SER A 13 9.70 26.94 1.43
CA SER A 13 10.26 25.59 1.42
C SER A 13 11.12 25.40 0.16
N GLU A 14 12.21 24.68 0.27
CA GLU A 14 12.95 24.21 -0.89
C GLU A 14 12.03 23.29 -1.72
N ASN A 15 12.00 23.51 -3.03
CA ASN A 15 11.21 22.66 -3.92
C ASN A 15 11.85 21.28 -3.99
N GLN A 16 11.17 20.29 -3.42
CA GLN A 16 11.44 18.90 -3.72
C GLN A 16 10.81 18.55 -5.08
N ALA A 17 11.33 17.56 -5.77
CA ALA A 17 10.88 17.15 -7.11
C ALA A 17 10.77 15.62 -7.18
N TYR A 18 9.95 15.03 -6.33
CA TYR A 18 9.69 13.59 -6.34
C TYR A 18 8.69 13.17 -7.43
N TYR A 19 8.05 14.14 -8.09
CA TYR A 19 7.18 13.97 -9.25
C TYR A 19 7.07 15.29 -10.01
N ASP A 20 6.73 15.19 -11.30
CA ASP A 20 6.54 16.36 -12.15
C ASP A 20 5.17 17.01 -11.91
N ALA A 21 5.11 18.33 -11.94
CA ALA A 21 3.89 19.12 -11.76
C ALA A 21 3.01 19.11 -13.04
N VAL A 22 2.66 17.94 -13.55
CA VAL A 22 1.82 17.80 -14.74
C VAL A 22 0.35 17.95 -14.41
N ASN A 23 -0.46 18.37 -15.38
CA ASN A 23 -1.92 18.37 -15.26
C ASN A 23 -2.53 17.21 -16.06
N PRO A 24 -2.80 16.06 -15.43
CA PRO A 24 -3.34 14.91 -16.14
C PRO A 24 -4.74 15.17 -16.73
N LEU A 25 -5.52 16.08 -16.14
CA LEU A 25 -6.87 16.38 -16.62
C LEU A 25 -6.87 17.11 -17.96
N ALA A 26 -5.81 17.89 -18.23
CA ALA A 26 -5.63 18.64 -19.47
C ALA A 26 -4.76 17.90 -20.50
N SER A 27 -4.11 16.77 -20.14
CA SER A 27 -3.19 16.07 -21.03
C SER A 27 -3.88 15.20 -22.08
N TRP A 28 -5.08 14.69 -21.77
CA TRP A 28 -5.86 13.83 -22.65
C TRP A 28 -7.29 14.34 -22.83
N GLU A 29 -7.73 14.40 -24.08
CA GLU A 29 -9.12 14.66 -24.41
C GLU A 29 -10.02 13.48 -23.99
N LYS A 30 -11.31 13.75 -23.83
CA LYS A 30 -12.31 12.72 -23.49
C LYS A 30 -12.28 11.53 -24.47
N GLN A 31 -12.08 11.81 -25.74
CA GLN A 31 -12.04 10.79 -26.79
C GLN A 31 -10.90 9.80 -26.56
N GLN A 32 -9.68 10.27 -26.27
CA GLN A 32 -8.50 9.42 -26.01
C GLN A 32 -8.72 8.48 -24.83
N LYS A 33 -9.32 9.00 -23.74
CA LYS A 33 -9.70 8.18 -22.58
C LYS A 33 -10.70 7.09 -22.97
N THR A 34 -11.74 7.46 -23.72
CA THR A 34 -12.77 6.52 -24.18
C THR A 34 -12.19 5.45 -25.09
N GLU A 35 -11.33 5.82 -26.05
CA GLU A 35 -10.66 4.90 -26.96
C GLU A 35 -9.80 3.86 -26.22
N LEU A 36 -9.04 4.29 -25.21
CA LEU A 36 -8.28 3.36 -24.37
C LEU A 36 -9.20 2.36 -23.65
N LEU A 37 -10.27 2.84 -23.00
CA LEU A 37 -11.20 1.96 -22.27
C LEU A 37 -11.89 0.97 -23.20
N MET A 38 -12.34 1.41 -24.38
CA MET A 38 -12.96 0.54 -25.39
C MET A 38 -11.97 -0.48 -25.94
N SER A 39 -10.72 -0.09 -26.20
CA SER A 39 -9.69 -1.01 -26.67
C SER A 39 -9.36 -2.11 -25.65
N LEU A 40 -9.31 -1.75 -24.36
CA LEU A 40 -9.13 -2.71 -23.28
C LEU A 40 -10.31 -3.67 -23.13
N ASP A 41 -11.56 -3.19 -23.21
CA ASP A 41 -12.75 -4.05 -23.16
C ASP A 41 -12.74 -5.05 -24.33
N ALA A 42 -12.51 -4.57 -25.55
CA ALA A 42 -12.42 -5.43 -26.74
C ALA A 42 -11.28 -6.46 -26.62
N TYR A 43 -10.12 -6.04 -26.15
CA TYR A 43 -8.97 -6.92 -25.93
C TYR A 43 -9.30 -8.04 -24.94
N ILE A 44 -9.85 -7.71 -23.76
CA ILE A 44 -10.18 -8.66 -22.70
C ILE A 44 -11.18 -9.71 -23.23
N ARG A 45 -12.27 -9.26 -23.87
CA ARG A 45 -13.31 -10.17 -24.40
C ARG A 45 -12.83 -11.06 -25.53
N THR A 46 -11.90 -10.57 -26.35
CA THR A 46 -11.32 -11.36 -27.44
C THR A 46 -10.30 -12.38 -26.92
N LYS A 47 -9.51 -11.98 -25.91
CA LYS A 47 -8.45 -12.81 -25.36
C LYS A 47 -8.97 -14.01 -24.56
N GLU A 48 -10.07 -13.81 -23.80
CA GLU A 48 -10.58 -14.85 -22.90
C GLU A 48 -12.13 -14.97 -22.96
N PRO A 49 -12.65 -15.99 -23.67
CA PRO A 49 -14.10 -16.19 -23.83
C PRO A 49 -14.86 -16.50 -22.53
N LEU A 50 -14.17 -16.95 -21.47
CA LEU A 50 -14.78 -17.19 -20.15
C LEU A 50 -15.15 -15.88 -19.45
N ILE A 51 -14.61 -14.73 -19.86
CA ILE A 51 -14.95 -13.43 -19.27
C ILE A 51 -16.36 -13.02 -19.72
N LYS A 52 -17.25 -12.79 -18.75
CA LYS A 52 -18.64 -12.40 -18.98
C LYS A 52 -18.90 -10.92 -18.69
N GLU A 53 -18.22 -10.36 -17.69
CA GLU A 53 -18.34 -8.95 -17.34
C GLU A 53 -16.96 -8.30 -17.31
N VAL A 54 -16.90 -7.07 -17.79
CA VAL A 54 -15.70 -6.23 -17.78
C VAL A 54 -16.09 -4.85 -17.24
N SER A 55 -15.38 -4.39 -16.23
CA SER A 55 -15.51 -3.04 -15.69
C SER A 55 -14.15 -2.37 -15.71
N ILE A 56 -14.04 -1.25 -16.40
CA ILE A 56 -12.79 -0.50 -16.52
C ILE A 56 -13.06 0.95 -16.19
N SER A 57 -12.21 1.54 -15.35
CA SER A 57 -12.26 2.96 -15.01
C SER A 57 -10.89 3.59 -15.05
N ILE A 58 -10.83 4.83 -15.55
CA ILE A 58 -9.67 5.69 -15.50
C ILE A 58 -10.03 6.97 -14.76
N SER A 59 -9.20 7.39 -13.83
CA SER A 59 -9.41 8.60 -13.05
C SER A 59 -8.13 9.43 -12.98
N GLY A 60 -8.29 10.73 -12.75
CA GLY A 60 -7.18 11.63 -12.53
C GLY A 60 -7.56 12.76 -11.59
N VAL A 61 -6.56 13.26 -10.89
CA VAL A 61 -6.64 14.42 -10.01
C VAL A 61 -5.49 15.37 -10.35
N HIS A 62 -5.78 16.65 -10.34
CA HIS A 62 -4.80 17.72 -10.37
C HIS A 62 -5.06 18.63 -9.19
N GLU A 63 -4.25 18.51 -8.17
CA GLU A 63 -4.36 19.29 -6.93
C GLU A 63 -3.26 20.34 -6.90
N GLN A 64 -3.63 21.59 -6.63
CA GLN A 64 -2.71 22.68 -6.30
C GLN A 64 -2.97 23.10 -4.86
N MET A 65 -1.94 23.06 -4.02
CA MET A 65 -2.05 23.40 -2.62
C MET A 65 -1.06 24.46 -2.22
N LEU A 66 -1.44 25.26 -1.23
CA LEU A 66 -0.60 26.25 -0.58
C LEU A 66 -0.83 26.20 0.93
N VAL A 67 0.25 26.13 1.68
CA VAL A 67 0.26 26.27 3.13
C VAL A 67 0.98 27.56 3.50
N ALA A 68 0.28 28.41 4.24
CA ALA A 68 0.85 29.61 4.85
C ALA A 68 0.46 29.65 6.33
N ALA A 69 1.42 29.63 7.24
CA ALA A 69 1.17 29.59 8.67
C ALA A 69 2.00 30.62 9.46
N THR A 70 1.50 30.98 10.64
CA THR A 70 2.13 32.02 11.49
C THR A 70 3.47 31.59 12.10
N ASP A 71 3.84 30.33 12.00
CA ASP A 71 5.16 29.81 12.35
C ASP A 71 6.24 30.09 11.29
N GLY A 72 5.86 30.79 10.21
CA GLY A 72 6.73 31.13 9.09
C GLY A 72 6.68 30.14 7.93
N THR A 73 5.90 29.06 8.01
CA THR A 73 5.72 28.11 6.92
C THR A 73 5.10 28.78 5.71
N PHE A 74 5.73 28.60 4.54
CA PHE A 74 5.17 29.01 3.25
C PHE A 74 5.59 27.97 2.20
N ALA A 75 4.70 27.04 1.86
CA ALA A 75 4.97 25.91 1.00
C ALA A 75 3.82 25.68 0.02
N GLY A 76 4.14 25.39 -1.23
CA GLY A 76 3.18 25.04 -2.26
C GLY A 76 3.59 23.77 -3.00
N ASP A 77 2.61 23.05 -3.50
CA ASP A 77 2.81 21.83 -4.29
C ASP A 77 1.75 21.71 -5.39
N THR A 78 2.11 21.06 -6.48
CA THR A 78 1.18 20.63 -7.54
C THR A 78 1.24 19.13 -7.64
N ARG A 79 0.14 18.47 -7.30
CA ARG A 79 0.05 17.02 -7.11
C ARG A 79 -0.80 16.38 -8.20
N PRO A 80 -0.19 15.81 -9.25
CA PRO A 80 -0.91 14.92 -10.15
C PRO A 80 -1.22 13.60 -9.44
N LEU A 81 -2.30 12.95 -9.87
CA LEU A 81 -2.57 11.58 -9.51
C LEU A 81 -3.45 10.94 -10.57
N VAL A 82 -3.04 9.79 -11.08
CA VAL A 82 -3.85 9.01 -12.04
C VAL A 82 -4.02 7.59 -11.55
N ARG A 83 -5.11 6.95 -11.98
CA ARG A 83 -5.38 5.53 -11.72
C ARG A 83 -6.17 4.90 -12.85
N LEU A 84 -5.76 3.70 -13.28
CA LEU A 84 -6.52 2.76 -14.09
C LEU A 84 -6.92 1.58 -13.20
N SER A 85 -8.17 1.17 -13.25
CA SER A 85 -8.68 -0.01 -12.55
C SER A 85 -9.46 -0.88 -13.52
N ILE A 86 -9.18 -2.17 -13.52
CA ILE A 86 -9.82 -3.19 -14.34
C ILE A 86 -10.33 -4.28 -13.42
N SER A 87 -11.59 -4.66 -13.58
CA SER A 87 -12.19 -5.80 -12.90
C SER A 87 -12.96 -6.63 -13.93
N VAL A 88 -12.74 -7.93 -13.90
CA VAL A 88 -13.40 -8.89 -14.78
C VAL A 88 -14.10 -9.96 -13.97
N LEU A 89 -15.20 -10.50 -14.53
CA LEU A 89 -15.88 -11.68 -13.99
C LEU A 89 -15.75 -12.81 -15.02
N ALA A 90 -15.08 -13.88 -14.64
CA ALA A 90 -14.99 -15.10 -15.40
C ALA A 90 -16.06 -16.10 -14.95
N GLN A 91 -16.61 -16.89 -15.89
CA GLN A 91 -17.59 -17.93 -15.61
C GLN A 91 -17.26 -19.23 -16.37
N LYS A 92 -17.27 -20.35 -15.62
CA LYS A 92 -17.12 -21.71 -16.16
C LYS A 92 -18.18 -22.61 -15.51
N GLY A 93 -19.21 -22.98 -16.28
CA GLY A 93 -20.40 -23.61 -15.71
C GLY A 93 -21.10 -22.68 -14.72
N ASP A 94 -21.34 -23.18 -13.51
CA ASP A 94 -21.98 -22.39 -12.44
C ASP A 94 -20.97 -21.58 -11.60
N ARG A 95 -19.66 -21.81 -11.75
CA ARG A 95 -18.63 -21.04 -11.05
C ARG A 95 -18.43 -19.67 -11.66
N ARG A 96 -18.38 -18.68 -10.80
CA ARG A 96 -18.10 -17.28 -11.16
C ARG A 96 -17.05 -16.72 -10.24
N GLU A 97 -15.97 -16.19 -10.81
CA GLU A 97 -14.88 -15.63 -10.05
C GLU A 97 -14.41 -14.30 -10.64
N ARG A 98 -13.97 -13.42 -9.75
CA ARG A 98 -13.46 -12.10 -10.12
C ARG A 98 -11.94 -12.10 -10.18
N GLY A 99 -11.43 -11.30 -11.12
CA GLY A 99 -10.04 -10.86 -11.11
C GLY A 99 -9.99 -9.36 -11.25
N SER A 100 -9.04 -8.73 -10.58
CA SER A 100 -8.89 -7.27 -10.62
C SER A 100 -7.43 -6.89 -10.65
N ALA A 101 -7.09 -5.92 -11.48
CA ALA A 101 -5.77 -5.33 -11.53
C ALA A 101 -5.85 -3.85 -11.87
N GLY A 102 -4.77 -3.14 -11.73
CA GLY A 102 -4.69 -1.74 -12.04
C GLY A 102 -3.47 -1.10 -11.40
N GLY A 103 -3.37 0.19 -11.57
CA GLY A 103 -2.28 0.95 -11.00
C GLY A 103 -2.38 2.43 -11.33
N GLY A 104 -1.39 3.17 -10.91
CA GLY A 104 -1.28 4.59 -11.14
C GLY A 104 -0.21 5.21 -10.27
N GLY A 105 -0.13 6.53 -10.27
CA GLY A 105 0.88 7.26 -9.52
C GLY A 105 0.79 8.75 -9.79
N ARG A 106 1.84 9.47 -9.40
CA ARG A 106 1.94 10.92 -9.54
C ARG A 106 2.57 11.33 -10.86
N PHE A 107 1.85 11.01 -11.94
CA PHE A 107 2.25 11.30 -13.33
C PHE A 107 1.00 11.54 -14.21
N GLY A 108 1.19 11.67 -15.53
CA GLY A 108 0.10 11.82 -16.51
C GLY A 108 -0.45 10.48 -17.02
N TYR A 109 -1.53 10.55 -17.79
CA TYR A 109 -2.15 9.34 -18.38
C TYR A 109 -1.26 8.61 -19.40
N ASP A 110 -0.23 9.28 -19.95
CA ASP A 110 0.71 8.67 -20.89
C ASP A 110 1.43 7.45 -20.32
N PHE A 111 1.53 7.35 -19.00
CA PHE A 111 2.02 6.15 -18.31
C PHE A 111 1.29 4.87 -18.76
N PHE A 112 -0.02 4.94 -18.98
CA PHE A 112 -0.80 3.76 -19.39
C PHE A 112 -0.52 3.31 -20.83
N LEU A 113 0.13 4.17 -21.63
CA LEU A 113 0.58 3.87 -23.00
C LEU A 113 2.09 3.54 -23.06
N SER A 114 2.82 3.72 -21.95
CA SER A 114 4.23 3.31 -21.91
C SER A 114 4.34 1.79 -22.10
N GLU A 115 5.40 1.36 -22.78
CA GLU A 115 5.59 -0.04 -23.13
C GLU A 115 6.68 -0.69 -22.29
N THR A 116 6.42 -1.90 -21.88
CA THR A 116 7.39 -2.80 -21.28
C THR A 116 7.29 -4.12 -22.06
N ASP A 117 8.41 -4.64 -22.56
CA ASP A 117 8.46 -5.85 -23.40
C ASP A 117 7.52 -5.78 -24.64
N GLY A 118 7.34 -4.58 -25.20
CA GLY A 118 6.48 -4.35 -26.37
C GLY A 118 4.97 -4.35 -26.08
N VAL A 119 4.57 -4.37 -24.81
CA VAL A 119 3.17 -4.32 -24.38
C VAL A 119 2.91 -3.05 -23.56
N LYS A 120 1.82 -2.34 -23.88
CA LYS A 120 1.43 -1.14 -23.12
C LYS A 120 1.01 -1.50 -21.70
N GLN A 121 1.40 -0.65 -20.73
CA GLN A 121 1.12 -0.85 -19.31
C GLN A 121 -0.36 -1.13 -18.99
N ALA A 122 -1.28 -0.47 -19.69
CA ALA A 122 -2.72 -0.71 -19.53
C ALA A 122 -3.12 -2.16 -19.88
N PHE A 123 -2.47 -2.77 -20.87
CA PHE A 123 -2.75 -4.15 -21.29
C PHE A 123 -2.11 -5.17 -20.34
N HIS A 124 -0.98 -4.86 -19.71
CA HIS A 124 -0.46 -5.70 -18.63
C HIS A 124 -1.45 -5.78 -17.45
N PHE A 125 -2.12 -4.68 -17.10
CA PHE A 125 -3.18 -4.73 -16.10
C PHE A 125 -4.38 -5.56 -16.55
N ALA A 126 -4.75 -5.51 -17.85
CA ALA A 126 -5.81 -6.36 -18.38
C ALA A 126 -5.46 -7.84 -18.29
N ASP A 127 -4.23 -8.21 -18.67
CA ASP A 127 -3.73 -9.57 -18.58
C ASP A 127 -3.71 -10.10 -17.14
N GLU A 128 -3.29 -9.27 -16.20
CA GLU A 128 -3.26 -9.65 -14.79
C GLU A 128 -4.68 -9.84 -14.22
N ALA A 129 -5.65 -9.00 -14.59
CA ALA A 129 -7.03 -9.16 -14.18
C ALA A 129 -7.63 -10.48 -14.73
N ILE A 130 -7.38 -10.80 -16.02
CA ILE A 130 -7.78 -12.06 -16.62
C ILE A 130 -7.14 -13.25 -15.88
N ARG A 131 -5.80 -13.23 -15.71
CA ARG A 131 -5.04 -14.29 -15.04
C ARG A 131 -5.62 -14.58 -13.65
N MET A 132 -5.85 -13.55 -12.84
CA MET A 132 -6.39 -13.70 -11.49
C MET A 132 -7.79 -14.33 -11.50
N ALA A 133 -8.68 -13.91 -12.42
CA ALA A 133 -10.02 -14.50 -12.54
C ALA A 133 -9.95 -15.99 -12.89
N LEU A 134 -9.08 -16.37 -13.83
CA LEU A 134 -8.90 -17.74 -14.26
C LEU A 134 -8.31 -18.63 -13.16
N VAL A 135 -7.29 -18.13 -12.42
CA VAL A 135 -6.72 -18.83 -11.26
C VAL A 135 -7.81 -19.09 -10.21
N ASN A 136 -8.64 -18.10 -9.91
CA ASN A 136 -9.71 -18.25 -8.94
C ASN A 136 -10.83 -19.22 -9.40
N LEU A 137 -11.06 -19.36 -10.71
CA LEU A 137 -11.97 -20.38 -11.23
C LEU A 137 -11.53 -21.81 -10.95
N GLU A 138 -10.24 -22.08 -10.89
CA GLU A 138 -9.67 -23.39 -10.59
C GLU A 138 -9.35 -23.58 -9.09
N ALA A 139 -9.47 -22.52 -8.26
CA ALA A 139 -9.10 -22.56 -6.86
C ALA A 139 -10.04 -23.46 -6.03
N GLU A 140 -9.45 -24.27 -5.15
CA GLU A 140 -10.14 -25.08 -4.15
C GLU A 140 -10.35 -24.30 -2.85
N ALA A 141 -11.09 -24.85 -1.88
CA ALA A 141 -11.22 -24.23 -0.55
C ALA A 141 -9.87 -24.22 0.18
N ALA A 142 -9.51 -23.08 0.77
CA ALA A 142 -8.30 -22.97 1.58
C ALA A 142 -8.42 -23.81 2.87
N PRO A 143 -7.33 -24.47 3.33
CA PRO A 143 -7.32 -25.14 4.62
C PRO A 143 -7.41 -24.13 5.76
N ALA A 144 -8.07 -24.50 6.86
CA ALA A 144 -8.11 -23.75 8.09
C ALA A 144 -7.10 -24.27 9.13
N GLY A 145 -6.57 -23.38 9.97
CA GLY A 145 -5.68 -23.73 11.08
C GLY A 145 -4.43 -22.86 11.18
N MET A 146 -3.58 -23.20 12.13
CA MET A 146 -2.26 -22.57 12.29
C MET A 146 -1.25 -23.21 11.35
N MET A 147 -0.59 -22.42 10.51
CA MET A 147 0.39 -22.93 9.55
C MET A 147 1.39 -21.85 9.11
N PRO A 148 2.53 -22.24 8.51
CA PRO A 148 3.42 -21.32 7.85
C PRO A 148 2.73 -20.59 6.69
N VAL A 149 2.98 -19.30 6.57
CA VAL A 149 2.47 -18.47 5.47
C VAL A 149 3.63 -17.73 4.81
N VAL A 150 3.73 -17.86 3.50
CA VAL A 150 4.64 -17.04 2.68
C VAL A 150 3.81 -15.94 2.02
N LEU A 151 4.16 -14.71 2.29
CA LEU A 151 3.56 -13.53 1.64
C LEU A 151 4.42 -13.14 0.45
N GLY A 152 3.81 -12.85 -0.69
CA GLY A 152 4.51 -12.37 -1.87
C GLY A 152 5.03 -10.94 -1.73
N SER A 153 5.83 -10.48 -2.69
CA SER A 153 6.32 -9.11 -2.74
C SER A 153 5.27 -8.12 -3.23
N GLY A 154 5.47 -6.83 -2.95
CA GLY A 154 4.61 -5.73 -3.41
C GLY A 154 3.35 -5.53 -2.59
N TRP A 155 2.16 -5.68 -3.22
CA TRP A 155 0.86 -5.39 -2.61
C TRP A 155 0.57 -6.11 -1.27
N PRO A 156 1.05 -7.34 -1.00
CA PRO A 156 0.94 -7.94 0.33
C PRO A 156 1.52 -7.10 1.48
N GLY A 157 2.34 -6.10 1.19
CA GLY A 157 2.72 -5.04 2.14
C GLY A 157 1.56 -4.26 2.76
N VAL A 158 0.33 -4.42 2.25
CA VAL A 158 -0.88 -3.89 2.90
C VAL A 158 -1.07 -4.49 4.30
N LEU A 159 -0.67 -5.73 4.53
CA LEU A 159 -0.68 -6.32 5.87
C LEU A 159 0.27 -5.57 6.81
N LEU A 160 1.46 -5.19 6.34
CA LEU A 160 2.40 -4.35 7.09
C LEU A 160 1.81 -2.97 7.39
N HIS A 161 1.14 -2.35 6.40
CA HIS A 161 0.46 -1.06 6.56
C HIS A 161 -0.54 -1.09 7.71
N GLU A 162 -1.37 -2.12 7.77
CA GLU A 162 -2.40 -2.28 8.80
C GLU A 162 -1.80 -2.77 10.13
N ALA A 163 -1.00 -3.84 10.10
CA ALA A 163 -0.49 -4.48 11.31
C ALA A 163 0.52 -3.61 12.08
N VAL A 164 1.23 -2.72 11.39
CA VAL A 164 2.31 -1.90 11.96
C VAL A 164 2.09 -0.41 11.68
N GLY A 165 1.83 -0.04 10.44
CA GLY A 165 1.82 1.34 9.98
C GLY A 165 0.87 2.24 10.78
N HIS A 166 -0.40 1.90 10.85
CA HIS A 166 -1.38 2.65 11.65
C HIS A 166 -1.01 2.70 13.14
N GLY A 167 -0.46 1.62 13.68
CA GLY A 167 0.00 1.57 15.06
C GLY A 167 1.16 2.52 15.37
N LEU A 168 1.89 2.97 14.34
CA LEU A 168 3.03 3.88 14.48
C LEU A 168 2.70 5.34 14.14
N GLU A 169 1.44 5.69 13.96
CA GLU A 169 1.01 7.08 13.81
C GLU A 169 1.07 7.81 15.16
N GLY A 170 1.63 9.02 15.16
CA GLY A 170 2.02 9.75 16.37
C GLY A 170 0.86 10.14 17.28
N ASP A 171 -0.31 10.42 16.73
CA ASP A 171 -1.49 10.80 17.53
C ASP A 171 -2.02 9.65 18.40
N PHE A 172 -2.00 8.40 17.91
CA PHE A 172 -2.35 7.22 18.70
C PHE A 172 -1.30 6.95 19.80
N ASN A 173 -0.02 7.11 19.48
CA ASN A 173 1.06 6.87 20.41
C ASN A 173 1.13 7.94 21.50
N ARG A 174 0.89 9.22 21.16
CA ARG A 174 0.77 10.30 22.16
C ARG A 174 -0.40 10.10 23.12
N LYS A 175 -1.51 9.55 22.62
CA LYS A 175 -2.71 9.24 23.42
C LYS A 175 -2.63 7.90 24.16
N GLU A 176 -1.51 7.18 24.02
CA GLU A 176 -1.30 5.84 24.58
C GLU A 176 -2.37 4.81 24.18
N SER A 177 -2.94 4.97 22.97
CA SER A 177 -4.01 4.12 22.43
C SER A 177 -3.54 3.11 21.39
N SER A 178 -2.24 3.04 21.11
CA SER A 178 -1.63 2.05 20.23
C SER A 178 -0.91 0.95 21.01
N VAL A 179 -0.90 -0.27 20.45
CA VAL A 179 -0.06 -1.38 20.97
C VAL A 179 1.44 -1.08 20.96
N PHE A 180 1.88 -0.05 20.22
CA PHE A 180 3.28 0.40 20.14
C PHE A 180 3.61 1.54 21.13
N SER A 181 2.61 2.05 21.86
CA SER A 181 2.83 3.16 22.79
C SER A 181 3.82 2.77 23.89
N GLY A 182 4.79 3.67 24.17
CA GLY A 182 5.84 3.45 25.17
C GLY A 182 6.90 2.41 24.80
N LYS A 183 6.93 1.91 23.57
CA LYS A 183 7.87 0.86 23.14
C LYS A 183 9.11 1.38 22.37
N MET A 184 9.36 2.68 22.37
CA MET A 184 10.57 3.25 21.75
C MET A 184 11.83 2.57 22.27
N GLY A 185 12.72 2.14 21.37
CA GLY A 185 13.95 1.42 21.70
C GLY A 185 13.77 -0.07 22.05
N GLN A 186 12.54 -0.58 22.06
CA GLN A 186 12.27 -1.99 22.34
C GLN A 186 12.15 -2.81 21.04
N GLN A 187 12.43 -4.10 21.16
CA GLN A 187 12.18 -5.08 20.09
C GLN A 187 10.66 -5.29 19.94
N VAL A 188 10.12 -4.96 18.78
CA VAL A 188 8.68 -5.07 18.48
C VAL A 188 8.35 -6.01 17.31
N THR A 189 9.37 -6.37 16.52
CA THR A 189 9.25 -7.35 15.42
C THR A 189 10.48 -8.27 15.42
N SER A 190 10.52 -9.26 14.51
CA SER A 190 11.75 -10.03 14.22
C SER A 190 12.91 -9.08 13.88
N SER A 191 14.14 -9.43 14.28
CA SER A 191 15.36 -8.68 13.93
C SER A 191 15.64 -8.61 12.43
N LEU A 192 14.99 -9.44 11.63
CA LEU A 192 15.04 -9.41 10.17
C LEU A 192 14.22 -8.27 9.56
N CYS A 193 13.46 -7.51 10.37
CA CYS A 193 12.54 -6.50 9.89
C CYS A 193 13.12 -5.10 10.07
N THR A 194 13.39 -4.42 8.97
CA THR A 194 13.55 -2.96 8.93
C THR A 194 12.39 -2.37 8.14
N ILE A 195 11.64 -1.44 8.74
CA ILE A 195 10.41 -0.88 8.20
C ILE A 195 10.55 0.63 8.15
N VAL A 196 10.19 1.21 7.02
CA VAL A 196 10.30 2.63 6.74
C VAL A 196 8.99 3.19 6.20
N ASP A 197 8.78 4.50 6.39
CA ASP A 197 7.78 5.28 5.66
C ASP A 197 8.53 6.36 4.86
N ASP A 198 8.38 6.33 3.53
CA ASP A 198 9.21 7.12 2.62
C ASP A 198 8.35 7.93 1.65
N GLY A 199 8.20 9.22 1.94
CA GLY A 199 7.52 10.17 1.08
C GLY A 199 8.34 10.63 -0.12
N THR A 200 9.62 10.20 -0.26
CA THR A 200 10.58 10.72 -1.24
C THR A 200 10.72 9.85 -2.50
N LEU A 201 10.06 8.70 -2.55
CA LEU A 201 10.12 7.81 -3.70
C LEU A 201 9.51 8.49 -4.93
N LYS A 202 10.21 8.34 -6.09
CA LYS A 202 9.78 9.04 -7.30
C LYS A 202 8.47 8.49 -7.85
N ASP A 203 7.56 9.40 -8.23
CA ASP A 203 6.32 9.15 -8.95
C ASP A 203 5.32 8.21 -8.25
N LEU A 204 5.60 7.74 -7.04
CA LEU A 204 4.70 6.83 -6.34
C LEU A 204 3.47 7.55 -5.77
N ARG A 205 2.41 6.78 -5.62
CA ARG A 205 1.08 7.26 -5.19
C ARG A 205 1.10 7.95 -3.82
N GLY A 206 1.90 7.45 -2.86
CA GLY A 206 2.03 8.00 -1.52
C GLY A 206 3.06 9.13 -1.40
N SER A 207 3.86 9.41 -2.42
CA SER A 207 4.95 10.40 -2.38
C SER A 207 4.44 11.83 -2.28
N LEU A 208 5.19 12.68 -1.56
CA LEU A 208 4.87 14.07 -1.32
C LEU A 208 6.12 14.93 -1.38
N ASN A 209 6.12 16.00 -2.17
CA ASN A 209 7.14 17.04 -2.09
C ASN A 209 7.08 17.74 -0.74
N VAL A 210 5.87 18.13 -0.33
CA VAL A 210 5.56 18.62 1.02
C VAL A 210 4.25 18.00 1.48
N ASP A 211 4.07 17.79 2.79
CA ASP A 211 2.80 17.37 3.37
C ASP A 211 1.78 18.52 3.47
N ASP A 212 0.61 18.26 4.03
CA ASP A 212 -0.48 19.24 4.12
C ASP A 212 -0.28 20.29 5.24
N GLU A 213 0.84 20.23 5.94
CA GLU A 213 1.31 21.25 6.89
C GLU A 213 2.56 21.97 6.40
N GLY A 214 3.03 21.68 5.16
CA GLY A 214 4.20 22.30 4.55
C GLY A 214 5.53 21.77 5.03
N VAL A 215 5.56 20.56 5.59
CA VAL A 215 6.78 19.83 5.94
C VAL A 215 7.22 18.98 4.76
N ASN A 216 8.50 19.03 4.40
CA ASN A 216 9.04 18.24 3.29
C ASN A 216 8.81 16.75 3.50
N GLY A 217 8.54 16.02 2.39
CA GLY A 217 8.56 14.56 2.37
C GLY A 217 9.91 14.03 2.85
N GLN A 218 9.89 12.97 3.65
CA GLN A 218 11.08 12.43 4.30
C GLN A 218 11.12 10.91 4.18
N TYR A 219 12.33 10.37 4.34
CA TYR A 219 12.58 8.96 4.59
C TYR A 219 12.65 8.75 6.10
N ASN A 220 11.68 8.05 6.65
CA ASN A 220 11.54 7.84 8.09
C ASN A 220 11.76 6.36 8.44
N THR A 221 12.82 6.04 9.18
CA THR A 221 12.99 4.70 9.73
C THR A 221 12.09 4.53 10.95
N LEU A 222 11.08 3.68 10.83
CA LEU A 222 10.13 3.40 11.91
C LEU A 222 10.62 2.28 12.81
N ILE A 223 11.07 1.19 12.21
CA ILE A 223 11.65 0.02 12.90
C ILE A 223 12.96 -0.32 12.20
N GLU A 224 14.03 -0.53 12.96
CA GLU A 224 15.34 -0.94 12.45
C GLU A 224 15.78 -2.23 13.14
N ASN A 225 16.04 -3.27 12.35
CA ASN A 225 16.42 -4.60 12.85
C ASN A 225 15.49 -5.08 13.99
N GLY A 226 14.18 -4.85 13.82
CA GLY A 226 13.14 -5.20 14.76
C GLY A 226 12.91 -4.22 15.92
N VAL A 227 13.80 -3.23 16.12
CA VAL A 227 13.72 -2.26 17.21
C VAL A 227 12.96 -1.00 16.77
N LEU A 228 11.98 -0.59 17.55
CA LEU A 228 11.20 0.64 17.29
C LEU A 228 12.07 1.88 17.43
N LYS A 229 12.14 2.70 16.36
CA LYS A 229 12.98 3.91 16.25
C LYS A 229 12.21 5.21 16.20
N GLY A 230 10.97 5.20 15.68
CA GLY A 230 10.21 6.42 15.47
C GLY A 230 8.73 6.19 15.24
N TYR A 231 7.99 7.29 15.34
CA TYR A 231 6.59 7.38 14.97
C TYR A 231 6.44 8.40 13.83
N MET A 232 5.44 8.22 12.99
CA MET A 232 5.05 9.21 11.98
C MET A 232 4.35 10.39 12.65
N GLN A 233 4.79 11.62 12.38
CA GLN A 233 4.38 12.82 13.13
C GLN A 233 3.83 13.90 12.18
N ASP A 234 2.70 14.50 12.55
CA ASP A 234 2.30 15.84 12.13
C ASP A 234 2.95 16.91 13.04
N LYS A 235 2.78 18.20 12.73
CA LYS A 235 3.32 19.30 13.54
C LYS A 235 2.76 19.34 14.96
N LEU A 236 1.45 19.03 15.12
CA LEU A 236 0.79 19.09 16.42
C LEU A 236 1.34 18.01 17.36
N ASN A 237 1.33 16.76 16.91
CA ASN A 237 1.75 15.63 17.74
C ASN A 237 3.26 15.65 17.97
N ALA A 238 4.07 16.03 16.96
CA ALA A 238 5.50 16.24 17.10
C ALA A 238 5.83 17.25 18.22
N ARG A 239 5.17 18.41 18.21
CA ARG A 239 5.35 19.44 19.24
C ARG A 239 4.97 18.94 20.64
N LEU A 240 3.84 18.21 20.75
CA LEU A 240 3.36 17.71 22.04
C LEU A 240 4.22 16.56 22.59
N MET A 241 4.91 15.83 21.73
CA MET A 241 5.85 14.76 22.10
C MET A 241 7.31 15.23 22.17
N GLY A 242 7.59 16.51 21.85
CA GLY A 242 8.95 17.07 21.91
C GLY A 242 9.89 16.51 20.83
N VAL A 243 9.37 16.15 19.65
CA VAL A 243 10.13 15.62 18.52
C VAL A 243 9.89 16.48 17.27
N ASN A 244 10.58 16.17 16.16
CA ASN A 244 10.37 16.84 14.88
C ASN A 244 9.22 16.22 14.10
N PRO A 245 8.50 17.00 13.26
CA PRO A 245 7.55 16.46 12.29
C PRO A 245 8.28 15.67 11.20
N THR A 246 7.61 14.65 10.66
CA THR A 246 8.20 13.65 9.76
C THR A 246 7.68 13.73 8.31
N GLY A 247 6.94 14.79 7.94
CA GLY A 247 6.34 14.92 6.61
C GLY A 247 5.11 14.02 6.42
N ASN A 248 4.45 13.69 7.53
CA ASN A 248 3.29 12.79 7.57
C ASN A 248 2.00 13.53 7.98
N GLY A 249 2.00 14.84 8.09
CA GLY A 249 0.82 15.65 8.39
C GLY A 249 -0.11 15.75 7.17
N ARG A 250 -1.01 14.79 7.00
CA ARG A 250 -1.83 14.64 5.78
C ARG A 250 -3.33 14.76 6.04
N ARG A 251 -4.07 15.20 5.02
CA ARG A 251 -5.53 15.32 5.02
C ARG A 251 -6.11 14.95 3.66
N GLU A 252 -7.40 14.57 3.63
CA GLU A 252 -8.08 14.25 2.37
C GLU A 252 -8.28 15.48 1.49
N SER A 253 -8.64 16.63 2.09
CA SER A 253 -8.88 17.88 1.37
C SER A 253 -8.76 19.08 2.29
N TYR A 254 -8.90 20.28 1.74
CA TYR A 254 -8.92 21.53 2.51
C TYR A 254 -9.99 21.59 3.61
N ALA A 255 -11.05 20.80 3.50
CA ALA A 255 -12.15 20.76 4.47
C ALA A 255 -11.82 19.91 5.72
N HIS A 256 -10.65 19.26 5.76
CA HIS A 256 -10.25 18.36 6.82
C HIS A 256 -9.03 18.87 7.58
N LEU A 257 -8.90 18.46 8.83
CA LEU A 257 -7.69 18.73 9.62
C LEU A 257 -6.59 17.72 9.25
N PRO A 258 -5.34 18.18 9.08
CA PRO A 258 -4.20 17.28 8.96
C PRO A 258 -4.04 16.39 10.21
N MET A 259 -3.54 15.19 10.00
CA MET A 259 -3.19 14.23 11.06
C MET A 259 -2.04 13.34 10.59
N PRO A 260 -1.36 12.64 11.49
CA PRO A 260 -0.33 11.69 11.09
C PRO A 260 -0.91 10.58 10.20
N ARG A 261 -0.34 10.39 9.01
CA ARG A 261 -0.72 9.41 8.01
C ARG A 261 0.51 8.88 7.27
N MET A 262 0.46 7.62 6.91
CA MET A 262 1.50 6.99 6.08
C MET A 262 1.63 7.65 4.71
N THR A 263 2.83 7.53 4.11
CA THR A 263 3.14 7.88 2.71
C THR A 263 3.35 6.61 1.90
N ASN A 264 4.60 6.17 1.69
CA ASN A 264 4.88 4.84 1.15
C ASN A 264 5.54 4.03 2.27
N THR A 265 4.79 3.11 2.86
CA THR A 265 5.28 2.31 3.97
C THR A 265 5.70 0.93 3.46
N TYR A 266 6.95 0.56 3.68
CA TYR A 266 7.46 -0.71 3.19
C TYR A 266 8.55 -1.31 4.08
N ARG A 267 8.79 -2.61 3.88
CA ARG A 267 9.89 -3.35 4.51
C ARG A 267 11.08 -3.39 3.56
N LEU A 268 12.28 -3.18 4.10
CA LEU A 268 13.52 -3.33 3.34
C LEU A 268 13.78 -4.80 2.97
N PRO A 269 14.51 -5.06 1.86
CA PRO A 269 14.81 -6.41 1.42
C PRO A 269 15.76 -7.13 2.38
N GLY A 270 15.66 -8.45 2.41
CA GLY A 270 16.60 -9.37 3.04
C GLY A 270 17.54 -10.02 2.02
N GLU A 271 18.01 -11.23 2.33
CA GLU A 271 19.08 -11.89 1.55
C GLU A 271 18.58 -13.08 0.71
N HIS A 272 17.39 -13.64 1.05
CA HIS A 272 16.90 -14.86 0.42
C HIS A 272 16.20 -14.62 -0.91
N THR A 273 16.24 -15.59 -1.81
CA THR A 273 15.35 -15.59 -2.96
C THR A 273 13.94 -16.08 -2.56
N PRO A 274 12.88 -15.73 -3.29
CA PRO A 274 11.53 -16.27 -3.06
C PRO A 274 11.49 -17.80 -3.10
N GLU A 275 12.25 -18.42 -4.01
CA GLU A 275 12.33 -19.85 -4.17
C GLU A 275 12.98 -20.52 -2.95
N GLU A 276 14.05 -19.94 -2.41
CA GLU A 276 14.67 -20.41 -1.16
C GLU A 276 13.67 -20.38 -0.01
N ILE A 277 12.91 -19.26 0.14
CA ILE A 277 11.90 -19.14 1.18
C ILE A 277 10.83 -20.23 1.06
N ILE A 278 10.26 -20.40 -0.14
CA ILE A 278 9.20 -21.38 -0.42
C ILE A 278 9.71 -22.80 -0.16
N SER A 279 10.97 -23.11 -0.54
CA SER A 279 11.56 -24.43 -0.37
C SER A 279 11.65 -24.91 1.08
N THR A 280 11.65 -23.98 2.04
CA THR A 280 11.68 -24.30 3.49
C THR A 280 10.33 -24.70 4.07
N VAL A 281 9.24 -24.55 3.31
CA VAL A 281 7.88 -24.81 3.80
C VAL A 281 7.39 -26.17 3.36
N LYS A 282 7.23 -27.10 4.30
CA LYS A 282 6.73 -28.45 4.00
C LYS A 282 5.23 -28.46 3.70
N LYS A 283 4.43 -27.71 4.45
CA LYS A 283 2.99 -27.51 4.25
C LYS A 283 2.60 -26.12 4.73
N GLY A 284 1.99 -25.33 3.86
CA GLY A 284 1.61 -23.95 4.18
C GLY A 284 0.85 -23.27 3.05
N ILE A 285 0.71 -21.96 3.15
CA ILE A 285 0.05 -21.09 2.16
C ILE A 285 1.08 -20.10 1.57
N TYR A 286 1.02 -19.92 0.26
CA TYR A 286 1.61 -18.78 -0.44
C TYR A 286 0.50 -17.80 -0.82
N ALA A 287 0.57 -16.56 -0.32
CA ALA A 287 -0.41 -15.51 -0.58
C ALA A 287 0.27 -14.32 -1.32
N PRO A 288 0.29 -14.34 -2.66
CA PRO A 288 0.88 -13.26 -3.46
C PRO A 288 -0.02 -12.03 -3.56
N ASN A 289 -1.31 -12.13 -3.22
CA ASN A 289 -2.23 -11.02 -3.40
C ASN A 289 -3.35 -10.99 -2.35
N PHE A 290 -3.81 -9.77 -2.01
CA PHE A 290 -4.87 -9.52 -1.04
C PHE A 290 -6.00 -8.69 -1.63
N GLY A 291 -7.24 -9.00 -1.23
CA GLY A 291 -8.42 -8.24 -1.60
C GLY A 291 -8.71 -7.06 -0.67
N GLY A 292 -8.23 -7.13 0.55
CA GLY A 292 -8.41 -6.12 1.58
C GLY A 292 -8.33 -6.70 2.98
N GLY A 293 -8.32 -5.82 3.98
CA GLY A 293 -8.28 -6.19 5.38
C GLY A 293 -8.55 -4.98 6.27
N GLN A 294 -8.51 -5.23 7.56
CA GLN A 294 -8.70 -4.20 8.59
C GLN A 294 -7.91 -4.55 9.85
N VAL A 295 -7.58 -3.52 10.63
CA VAL A 295 -6.93 -3.65 11.92
C VAL A 295 -7.71 -2.89 13.00
N ASP A 296 -7.75 -3.46 14.19
CA ASP A 296 -8.04 -2.74 15.43
C ASP A 296 -6.73 -2.20 16.00
N ILE A 297 -6.51 -0.91 15.91
CA ILE A 297 -5.25 -0.25 16.29
C ILE A 297 -4.93 -0.42 17.78
N THR A 298 -5.96 -0.48 18.63
CA THR A 298 -5.80 -0.60 20.08
C THR A 298 -5.32 -1.98 20.49
N SER A 299 -5.91 -3.03 19.94
CA SER A 299 -5.51 -4.42 20.21
C SER A 299 -4.44 -4.94 19.25
N GLY A 300 -4.21 -4.27 18.12
CA GLY A 300 -3.33 -4.72 17.04
C GLY A 300 -3.86 -5.92 16.26
N LYS A 301 -5.09 -6.38 16.51
CA LYS A 301 -5.68 -7.52 15.82
C LYS A 301 -6.05 -7.15 14.39
N PHE A 302 -5.72 -8.03 13.44
CA PHE A 302 -6.04 -7.84 12.03
C PHE A 302 -6.74 -9.05 11.43
N VAL A 303 -7.47 -8.80 10.35
CA VAL A 303 -8.09 -9.81 9.48
C VAL A 303 -7.86 -9.39 8.04
N PHE A 304 -7.27 -10.29 7.22
CA PHE A 304 -6.99 -10.06 5.81
C PHE A 304 -7.49 -11.22 4.96
N SER A 305 -8.17 -10.91 3.85
CA SER A 305 -8.60 -11.92 2.88
C SER A 305 -7.65 -11.91 1.68
N ALA A 306 -7.04 -13.06 1.39
CA ALA A 306 -6.28 -13.23 0.17
C ALA A 306 -7.22 -13.24 -1.04
N SER A 307 -6.90 -12.43 -2.06
CA SER A 307 -7.58 -12.46 -3.37
C SER A 307 -6.96 -13.51 -4.30
N GLU A 308 -5.77 -13.97 -3.96
CA GLU A 308 -5.03 -15.03 -4.63
C GLU A 308 -4.16 -15.75 -3.60
N ALA A 309 -4.28 -17.07 -3.53
CA ALA A 309 -3.46 -17.90 -2.67
C ALA A 309 -3.23 -19.28 -3.27
N TYR A 310 -2.17 -19.95 -2.82
CA TYR A 310 -1.78 -21.29 -3.26
C TYR A 310 -1.35 -22.12 -2.06
N LEU A 311 -1.49 -23.45 -2.19
CA LEU A 311 -0.83 -24.38 -1.26
C LEU A 311 0.66 -24.41 -1.53
N ILE A 312 1.44 -24.53 -0.44
CA ILE A 312 2.82 -24.98 -0.50
C ILE A 312 2.85 -26.41 0.03
N GLU A 313 3.36 -27.32 -0.79
CA GLU A 313 3.52 -28.75 -0.45
C GLU A 313 4.94 -29.18 -0.80
N ASP A 314 5.67 -29.68 0.19
CA ASP A 314 7.06 -30.14 0.07
C ASP A 314 7.98 -29.12 -0.63
N GLY A 315 7.89 -27.85 -0.23
CA GLY A 315 8.74 -26.76 -0.73
C GLY A 315 8.37 -26.25 -2.13
N LYS A 316 7.18 -26.54 -2.63
CA LYS A 316 6.70 -26.10 -3.95
C LYS A 316 5.31 -25.48 -3.85
N VAL A 317 5.11 -24.41 -4.63
CA VAL A 317 3.76 -23.84 -4.87
C VAL A 317 3.00 -24.81 -5.76
N THR A 318 1.80 -25.22 -5.34
CA THR A 318 1.02 -26.25 -6.04
C THR A 318 -0.34 -25.72 -6.50
N ARG A 319 -1.42 -26.04 -5.82
CA ARG A 319 -2.78 -25.76 -6.25
C ARG A 319 -3.26 -24.38 -5.77
N PRO A 320 -4.01 -23.62 -6.58
CA PRO A 320 -4.64 -22.40 -6.12
C PRO A 320 -5.75 -22.71 -5.10
N VAL A 321 -5.86 -21.85 -4.10
CA VAL A 321 -6.90 -21.91 -3.07
C VAL A 321 -7.58 -20.56 -2.90
N LYS A 322 -8.83 -20.58 -2.49
CA LYS A 322 -9.64 -19.37 -2.21
C LYS A 322 -10.25 -19.41 -0.81
N GLY A 323 -10.63 -18.21 -0.34
CA GLY A 323 -11.19 -18.06 1.00
C GLY A 323 -10.14 -18.09 2.11
N ALA A 324 -8.85 -18.06 1.79
CA ALA A 324 -7.79 -17.92 2.78
C ALA A 324 -7.91 -16.55 3.46
N THR A 325 -8.18 -16.57 4.75
CA THR A 325 -8.26 -15.37 5.59
C THR A 325 -7.17 -15.44 6.64
N LEU A 326 -6.25 -14.47 6.65
CA LEU A 326 -5.17 -14.36 7.61
C LEU A 326 -5.64 -13.59 8.84
N ILE A 327 -5.47 -14.17 10.02
CA ILE A 327 -5.92 -13.61 11.29
C ILE A 327 -4.75 -13.62 12.27
N GLY A 328 -4.50 -12.48 12.92
CA GLY A 328 -3.41 -12.37 13.88
C GLY A 328 -3.40 -11.05 14.65
N SER A 329 -2.32 -10.85 15.40
CA SER A 329 -1.96 -9.59 16.05
C SER A 329 -0.69 -9.05 15.37
N GLY A 330 -0.65 -7.73 15.11
CA GLY A 330 0.44 -7.11 14.36
C GLY A 330 1.83 -7.39 14.90
N ILE A 331 2.03 -7.19 16.21
CA ILE A 331 3.33 -7.45 16.87
C ILE A 331 3.65 -8.95 16.82
N GLU A 332 2.72 -9.81 17.22
CA GLU A 332 2.95 -11.26 17.27
C GLU A 332 3.27 -11.82 15.88
N ALA A 333 2.49 -11.43 14.86
CA ALA A 333 2.72 -11.89 13.50
C ALA A 333 4.09 -11.41 12.98
N MET A 334 4.47 -10.15 13.25
CA MET A 334 5.78 -9.64 12.81
C MET A 334 6.97 -10.27 13.56
N GLN A 335 6.76 -10.80 14.75
CA GLN A 335 7.77 -11.59 15.46
C GLN A 335 7.96 -13.00 14.86
N GLN A 336 6.95 -13.53 14.14
CA GLN A 336 7.03 -14.81 13.44
C GLN A 336 7.78 -14.73 12.10
N VAL A 337 8.24 -13.55 11.66
CA VAL A 337 9.02 -13.43 10.43
C VAL A 337 10.36 -14.12 10.60
N SER A 338 10.58 -15.20 9.87
CA SER A 338 11.78 -16.05 9.94
C SER A 338 12.67 -15.95 8.72
N MET A 339 12.14 -15.49 7.58
CA MET A 339 12.91 -15.23 6.35
C MET A 339 12.35 -14.03 5.60
N VAL A 340 13.25 -13.25 4.98
CA VAL A 340 12.91 -12.05 4.19
C VAL A 340 13.63 -12.14 2.84
N GLY A 341 12.91 -11.91 1.77
CA GLY A 341 13.37 -11.99 0.39
C GLY A 341 14.18 -10.77 -0.05
N ASN A 342 14.86 -10.91 -1.18
CA ASN A 342 15.64 -9.87 -1.84
C ASN A 342 14.87 -9.15 -2.97
N ASP A 343 13.60 -9.51 -3.17
CA ASP A 343 12.71 -9.11 -4.25
C ASP A 343 11.75 -7.97 -3.88
N LEU A 344 12.24 -6.97 -3.11
CA LEU A 344 11.40 -5.83 -2.72
C LEU A 344 10.69 -5.23 -3.93
N SER A 345 9.39 -5.11 -3.82
CA SER A 345 8.53 -4.39 -4.75
C SER A 345 7.57 -3.48 -3.98
N ILE A 346 7.23 -2.34 -4.57
CA ILE A 346 6.17 -1.46 -4.10
C ILE A 346 4.93 -1.74 -4.95
N ASP A 347 3.76 -1.57 -4.38
CA ASP A 347 2.49 -1.76 -5.09
C ASP A 347 2.39 -0.86 -6.34
N LYS A 348 1.55 -1.25 -7.29
CA LYS A 348 1.40 -0.56 -8.57
C LYS A 348 0.55 0.73 -8.50
N GLY A 349 0.38 1.30 -7.31
CA GLY A 349 -0.35 2.55 -7.10
C GLY A 349 -1.86 2.36 -6.94
N VAL A 350 -2.27 1.37 -6.16
CA VAL A 350 -3.68 1.10 -5.84
C VAL A 350 -4.06 1.49 -4.42
N GLY A 351 -3.10 1.76 -3.54
CA GLY A 351 -3.29 1.99 -2.12
C GLY A 351 -4.13 3.21 -1.79
N VAL A 352 -5.11 3.03 -0.91
CA VAL A 352 -5.92 4.09 -0.28
C VAL A 352 -6.00 3.78 1.20
N CYS A 353 -5.60 4.74 2.02
CA CYS A 353 -5.60 4.62 3.47
C CYS A 353 -6.76 5.41 4.08
N GLY A 354 -7.58 4.78 4.90
CA GLY A 354 -8.70 5.39 5.62
C GLY A 354 -8.37 5.63 7.10
N LYS A 355 -8.66 6.82 7.64
CA LYS A 355 -8.57 7.13 9.08
C LYS A 355 -9.50 8.30 9.41
N ALA A 356 -10.27 8.16 10.46
CA ALA A 356 -11.19 9.21 10.96
C ALA A 356 -12.10 9.80 9.86
N GLY A 357 -12.60 8.96 8.96
CA GLY A 357 -13.46 9.37 7.84
C GLY A 357 -12.74 10.07 6.69
N GLN A 358 -11.42 10.13 6.71
CA GLN A 358 -10.58 10.71 5.65
C GLN A 358 -9.82 9.64 4.87
N SER A 359 -9.74 9.78 3.55
CA SER A 359 -8.99 8.91 2.66
C SER A 359 -7.79 9.64 2.05
N VAL A 360 -6.60 9.01 2.08
CA VAL A 360 -5.41 9.54 1.40
C VAL A 360 -4.75 8.48 0.53
N PRO A 361 -4.13 8.88 -0.60
CA PRO A 361 -3.37 7.96 -1.43
C PRO A 361 -2.08 7.53 -0.72
N VAL A 362 -1.78 6.25 -0.75
CA VAL A 362 -0.57 5.67 -0.14
C VAL A 362 0.08 4.65 -1.06
N GLY A 363 1.36 4.36 -0.82
CA GLY A 363 2.04 3.21 -1.36
C GLY A 363 2.34 2.20 -0.24
N VAL A 364 2.36 0.94 -0.57
CA VAL A 364 2.77 -0.15 0.32
C VAL A 364 3.76 -1.06 -0.36
N GLY A 365 4.65 -1.69 0.40
CA GLY A 365 5.61 -2.61 -0.20
C GLY A 365 6.24 -3.56 0.80
N GLN A 366 6.71 -4.67 0.24
CA GLN A 366 7.54 -5.62 0.96
C GLN A 366 8.24 -6.55 -0.03
N PRO A 367 9.34 -7.20 0.35
CA PRO A 367 9.83 -8.39 -0.32
C PRO A 367 8.98 -9.61 0.06
N THR A 368 9.15 -10.71 -0.64
CA THR A 368 8.63 -12.03 -0.22
C THR A 368 9.12 -12.34 1.20
N LEU A 369 8.25 -12.82 2.06
CA LEU A 369 8.61 -13.18 3.43
C LEU A 369 7.85 -14.38 3.96
N LYS A 370 8.45 -15.06 4.94
CA LYS A 370 7.85 -16.19 5.63
C LYS A 370 7.50 -15.83 7.06
N LEU A 371 6.27 -16.17 7.43
CA LEU A 371 5.79 -16.24 8.80
C LEU A 371 5.74 -17.71 9.19
N ASP A 372 6.41 -18.08 10.28
CA ASP A 372 6.49 -19.50 10.69
C ASP A 372 5.14 -20.05 11.16
N SER A 373 4.28 -19.18 11.68
CA SER A 373 2.94 -19.56 12.11
C SER A 373 1.98 -18.38 12.05
N LEU A 374 0.86 -18.57 11.38
CA LEU A 374 -0.26 -17.63 11.35
C LEU A 374 -1.57 -18.40 11.27
N THR A 375 -2.63 -17.88 11.87
CA THR A 375 -3.97 -18.46 11.72
C THR A 375 -4.50 -18.16 10.32
N VAL A 376 -4.83 -19.24 9.60
CA VAL A 376 -5.53 -19.18 8.32
C VAL A 376 -6.97 -19.66 8.57
N GLY A 377 -7.95 -18.80 8.30
CA GLY A 377 -9.35 -19.18 8.19
C GLY A 377 -9.60 -19.68 6.77
N GLY A 378 -10.32 -20.78 6.64
CA GLY A 378 -10.76 -21.35 5.37
C GLY A 378 -12.26 -21.20 5.17
N THR A 379 -12.74 -21.48 3.98
CA THR A 379 -14.15 -21.73 3.71
C THR A 379 -14.36 -23.24 3.66
N GLU A 380 -15.04 -23.77 4.68
CA GLU A 380 -15.61 -25.12 4.57
C GLU A 380 -16.86 -25.09 3.68
#